data_b427a56fd2a48d9088bca7822b3641fb
#
_entry.id   b427a56fd2a48d9088bca7822b3641fb
#
_cell.length_a   1.000
_cell.length_b   1.000
_cell.length_c   1.000
_cell.angle_alpha   90.00
_cell.angle_beta   90.00
_cell.angle_gamma   90.00
#
_symmetry.space_group_name_H-M   'P 1'
#
loop_
_entity.id
_entity.type
_entity.pdbx_description
1 polymer ?
#
loop_
_entity_poly.entity_id
_entity_poly.type
_entity_poly.pdbx_seq_one_letter_code
_entity_poly.pdbx_strand_id
1 'polypeptide(L)'
;MNMIVAYDIADPKRLSKVAKVIMDYGRRVQKSIFEVDISNNLFLEMKSRVEDIIEPFADGVKYFPLCEKCAGTVEIIGQGI
;
A
#
# COMPACT_ATOMS: atom_id res chain seq x y z
N MET A 1 7.50 1.57 -11.45
CA MET A 1 6.13 2.10 -11.21
C MET A 1 6.07 2.70 -9.82
N ASN A 2 5.65 3.94 -9.74
CA ASN A 2 5.51 4.63 -8.46
C ASN A 2 4.05 4.57 -8.02
N MET A 3 3.82 4.27 -6.74
CA MET A 3 2.46 4.15 -6.23
C MET A 3 2.38 4.47 -4.75
N ILE A 4 1.17 4.79 -4.32
CA ILE A 4 0.82 4.89 -2.91
C ILE A 4 0.01 3.66 -2.54
N VAL A 5 0.37 3.05 -1.42
CA VAL A 5 -0.37 1.91 -0.86
C VAL A 5 -1.01 2.36 0.45
N ALA A 6 -2.32 2.25 0.53
CA ALA A 6 -3.06 2.57 1.75
C ALA A 6 -3.83 1.33 2.18
N TYR A 7 -3.88 1.08 3.47
CA TYR A 7 -4.57 -0.10 3.98
C TYR A 7 -5.38 0.21 5.24
N ASP A 8 -6.40 -0.60 5.44
CA ASP A 8 -7.24 -0.58 6.64
C ASP A 8 -7.40 -2.04 7.08
N ILE A 9 -6.68 -2.42 8.11
CA ILE A 9 -6.60 -3.80 8.60
C ILE A 9 -7.18 -3.87 10.01
N ALA A 10 -8.18 -4.73 10.19
CA ALA A 10 -8.91 -4.80 11.46
C ALA A 10 -8.10 -5.44 12.59
N ASP A 11 -7.29 -6.44 12.28
CA ASP A 11 -6.53 -7.17 13.29
C ASP A 11 -5.11 -6.63 13.43
N PRO A 12 -4.66 -6.28 14.67
CA PRO A 12 -3.31 -5.74 14.87
C PRO A 12 -2.17 -6.67 14.42
N LYS A 13 -2.35 -7.97 14.52
CA LYS A 13 -1.32 -8.92 14.08
C LYS A 13 -1.20 -8.94 12.57
N ARG A 14 -2.34 -8.95 11.86
CA ARG A 14 -2.33 -8.87 10.40
C ARG A 14 -1.79 -7.52 9.94
N LEU A 15 -2.18 -6.44 10.60
CA LEU A 15 -1.69 -5.10 10.32
C LEU A 15 -0.16 -5.07 10.34
N SER A 16 0.43 -5.61 11.40
CA SER A 16 1.88 -5.65 11.55
C SER A 16 2.55 -6.45 10.44
N LYS A 17 1.97 -7.59 10.07
CA LYS A 17 2.51 -8.43 8.99
C LYS A 17 2.44 -7.73 7.64
N VAL A 18 1.32 -7.08 7.34
CA VAL A 18 1.16 -6.34 6.08
C VAL A 18 2.15 -5.19 6.01
N ALA A 19 2.31 -4.44 7.09
CA ALA A 19 3.27 -3.35 7.15
C ALA A 19 4.69 -3.84 6.88
N LYS A 20 5.08 -4.96 7.46
CA LYS A 20 6.41 -5.53 7.24
C LYS A 20 6.63 -5.94 5.78
N VAL A 21 5.62 -6.52 5.15
CA VAL A 21 5.71 -6.89 3.74
C VAL A 21 5.93 -5.64 2.89
N ILE A 22 5.11 -4.62 3.08
CA ILE A 22 5.20 -3.41 2.26
C ILE A 22 6.52 -2.68 2.50
N MET A 23 7.04 -2.71 3.72
CA MET A 23 8.34 -2.11 4.04
C MET A 23 9.50 -2.75 3.28
N ASP A 24 9.36 -3.99 2.82
CA ASP A 24 10.39 -4.62 1.98
C ASP A 24 10.43 -4.01 0.58
N TYR A 25 9.41 -3.29 0.16
CA TYR A 25 9.28 -2.73 -1.19
C TYR A 25 9.27 -1.20 -1.23
N GLY A 26 8.96 -0.55 -0.12
CA GLY A 26 8.84 0.89 -0.07
C GLY A 26 9.05 1.44 1.33
N ARG A 27 8.58 2.67 1.56
CA ARG A 27 8.75 3.33 2.84
C ARG A 27 7.43 3.85 3.38
N ARG A 28 7.32 3.90 4.69
CA ARG A 28 6.14 4.45 5.36
C ARG A 28 6.16 5.98 5.26
N VAL A 29 5.04 6.53 4.80
CA VAL A 29 4.83 7.97 4.74
C VAL A 29 3.97 8.41 5.91
N GLN A 30 2.92 7.64 6.19
CA GLN A 30 2.04 7.85 7.34
C GLN A 30 1.69 6.48 7.95
N LYS A 31 0.93 6.49 9.03
CA LYS A 31 0.64 5.29 9.81
C LYS A 31 0.16 4.11 8.98
N SER A 32 -0.70 4.35 8.00
CA SER A 32 -1.25 3.30 7.14
C SER A 32 -1.05 3.59 5.66
N ILE A 33 -0.05 4.42 5.33
CA ILE A 33 0.22 4.85 3.96
C ILE A 33 1.71 4.68 3.67
N PHE A 34 1.98 4.01 2.55
CA PHE A 34 3.34 3.74 2.09
C PHE A 34 3.54 4.28 0.69
N GLU A 35 4.76 4.73 0.42
CA GLU A 35 5.19 5.09 -0.93
C GLU A 35 6.09 3.99 -1.45
N VAL A 36 5.76 3.48 -2.64
CA VAL A 36 6.46 2.33 -3.23
C VAL A 36 6.81 2.65 -4.68
N ASP A 37 8.08 2.45 -5.04
CA ASP A 37 8.54 2.64 -6.42
C ASP A 37 9.27 1.37 -6.85
N ILE A 38 8.56 0.50 -7.56
CA ILE A 38 9.06 -0.82 -7.94
C ILE A 38 8.58 -1.19 -9.35
N SER A 39 9.21 -2.22 -9.92
CA SER A 39 8.78 -2.76 -11.20
C SER A 39 7.41 -3.43 -11.08
N ASN A 40 6.77 -3.63 -12.23
CA ASN A 40 5.48 -4.31 -12.26
C ASN A 40 5.55 -5.72 -11.66
N ASN A 41 6.63 -6.44 -11.94
CA ASN A 41 6.83 -7.79 -11.40
C ASN A 41 6.93 -7.78 -9.87
N LEU A 42 7.66 -6.84 -9.31
CA LEU A 42 7.77 -6.71 -7.87
C LEU A 42 6.46 -6.26 -7.24
N PHE A 43 5.69 -5.43 -7.94
CA PHE A 43 4.36 -5.05 -7.48
C PHE A 43 3.44 -6.26 -7.35
N LEU A 44 3.42 -7.12 -8.37
CA LEU A 44 2.60 -8.33 -8.32
C LEU A 44 3.03 -9.27 -7.19
N GLU A 45 4.33 -9.37 -6.96
CA GLU A 45 4.87 -10.15 -5.84
C GLU A 45 4.41 -9.58 -4.49
N MET A 46 4.56 -8.28 -4.29
CA MET A 46 4.12 -7.60 -3.08
C MET A 46 2.63 -7.80 -2.84
N LYS A 47 1.83 -7.59 -3.88
CA LYS A 47 0.38 -7.74 -3.81
C LYS A 47 -0.01 -9.15 -3.41
N SER A 48 0.63 -10.15 -3.99
CA SER A 48 0.39 -11.55 -3.66
C SER A 48 0.70 -11.83 -2.19
N ARG A 49 1.83 -11.33 -1.70
CA ARG A 49 2.22 -11.51 -0.30
C ARG A 49 1.22 -10.85 0.66
N VAL A 50 0.75 -9.67 0.31
CA VAL A 50 -0.25 -8.94 1.12
C VAL A 50 -1.58 -9.71 1.13
N GLU A 51 -2.02 -10.18 -0.02
CA GLU A 51 -3.28 -10.92 -0.14
C GLU A 51 -3.27 -12.23 0.65
N ASP A 52 -2.11 -12.85 0.83
CA ASP A 52 -1.98 -14.05 1.64
C ASP A 52 -2.18 -13.79 3.13
N ILE A 53 -2.05 -12.53 3.56
CA ILE A 53 -2.15 -12.16 4.97
C ILE A 53 -3.54 -11.64 5.32
N ILE A 54 -4.11 -10.80 4.45
CA ILE A 54 -5.35 -10.09 4.77
C ILE A 54 -6.57 -11.00 4.78
N GLU A 55 -7.59 -10.57 5.51
CA GLU A 55 -8.91 -11.19 5.51
C GLU A 55 -9.82 -10.37 4.59
N PRO A 56 -10.26 -10.90 3.43
CA PRO A 56 -10.99 -10.09 2.44
C PRO A 56 -12.27 -9.43 2.94
N PHE A 57 -12.90 -10.01 3.93
CA PHE A 57 -14.17 -9.47 4.45
C PHE A 57 -13.97 -8.41 5.54
N ALA A 58 -12.78 -8.32 6.11
CA ALA A 58 -12.51 -7.42 7.23
C ALA A 58 -11.49 -6.35 6.89
N ASP A 59 -10.61 -6.62 5.93
CA ASP A 59 -9.45 -5.78 5.64
C ASP A 59 -9.54 -5.19 4.25
N GLY A 60 -8.95 -4.01 4.05
CA GLY A 60 -8.86 -3.38 2.75
C GLY A 60 -7.45 -2.89 2.47
N VAL A 61 -7.00 -3.06 1.24
CA VAL A 61 -5.73 -2.50 0.76
C VAL A 61 -5.99 -1.84 -0.58
N LYS A 62 -5.54 -0.61 -0.73
CA LYS A 62 -5.73 0.15 -1.96
C LYS A 62 -4.38 0.54 -2.54
N TYR A 63 -4.26 0.41 -3.85
CA TYR A 63 -3.05 0.75 -4.59
C TYR A 63 -3.38 1.89 -5.54
N PHE A 64 -2.65 2.99 -5.41
CA PHE A 64 -2.85 4.18 -6.23
C PHE A 64 -1.61 4.38 -7.10
N PRO A 65 -1.62 3.87 -8.35
CA PRO A 65 -0.48 4.08 -9.24
C PRO A 65 -0.36 5.57 -9.58
N LEU A 66 0.88 6.05 -9.60
CA LEU A 66 1.19 7.43 -9.87
C LEU A 66 1.95 7.56 -11.18
N CYS A 67 1.70 8.64 -11.90
CA CYS A 67 2.51 9.05 -13.02
C CYS A 67 2.85 10.52 -12.81
N GLU A 68 3.75 11.06 -13.62
CA GLU A 68 4.15 12.46 -13.47
C GLU A 68 2.95 13.40 -13.52
N LYS A 69 2.01 13.11 -14.41
CA LYS A 69 0.80 13.92 -14.54
C LYS A 69 -0.13 13.82 -13.34
N CYS A 70 -0.02 12.75 -12.59
CA CYS A 70 -0.89 12.47 -11.45
C CYS A 70 -0.26 12.84 -10.12
N ALA A 71 0.95 13.35 -10.13
CA ALA A 71 1.67 13.66 -8.88
C ALA A 71 0.90 14.61 -7.97
N GLY A 72 0.21 15.59 -8.56
CA GLY A 72 -0.60 16.54 -7.80
C GLY A 72 -1.83 15.95 -7.14
N THR A 73 -2.32 14.81 -7.61
CA THR A 73 -3.51 14.18 -7.03
C THR A 73 -3.21 13.43 -5.73
N VAL A 74 -1.94 13.18 -5.45
CA VAL A 74 -1.53 12.52 -4.21
C VAL A 74 -1.97 13.32 -2.99
N GLU A 75 -1.87 14.65 -3.06
CA GLU A 75 -2.29 15.51 -1.96
C GLU A 75 -3.78 15.37 -1.66
N ILE A 76 -4.59 15.26 -2.71
CA ILE A 76 -6.03 15.09 -2.57
C ILE A 76 -6.33 13.76 -1.88
N ILE A 77 -5.66 12.71 -2.27
CA ILE A 77 -5.82 11.38 -1.66
C ILE A 77 -5.43 11.44 -0.18
N GLY A 78 -4.31 12.07 0.13
CA GLY A 78 -3.86 12.21 1.50
C GLY A 78 -4.83 12.97 2.39
N GLN A 79 -5.50 13.97 1.84
CA GLN A 79 -6.49 14.74 2.60
C GLN A 79 -7.80 14.00 2.79
N GLY A 80 -8.13 13.12 1.86
CA GLY A 80 -9.36 12.35 1.93
C GLY A 80 -9.30 11.18 2.90
N ILE A 81 -8.14 10.87 3.36
CA ILE A 81 -7.92 9.79 4.30
C ILE A 81 -7.87 10.31 5.73
#